data_babc9c782491ea2afc2680c86d3ef2d0
#
_entry.id   babc9c782491ea2afc2680c86d3ef2d0
#
_cell.length_a   1.000
_cell.length_b   1.000
_cell.length_c   1.000
_cell.angle_alpha   90.00
_cell.angle_beta   90.00
_cell.angle_gamma   90.00
#
_symmetry.space_group_name_H-M   'P 1'
#
loop_
_entity.id
_entity.type
_entity.pdbx_description
1 polymer ?
#
loop_
_entity_poly.entity_id
_entity_poly.type
_entity_poly.pdbx_seq_one_letter_code
_entity_poly.pdbx_strand_id
1 'polypeptide(L)'
;MGVILDSSEIIALERSRGAVESLVAGREDEPFGISVVTMAELLHGVERADTETRRIKRQAFVEKVIEMFPVFPFDSGVARIYARIWASLLQRGFTVGAHDLIIAATAISLDYTVITANRRDFEKIEGLRLEVREE
;
A
#
# COMPACT_ATOMS: atom_id res chain seq x y z
N MET A 1 -10.56 12.97 4.91
CA MET A 1 -9.38 12.73 4.09
C MET A 1 -9.10 11.25 4.04
N GLY A 2 -8.71 10.73 2.89
CA GLY A 2 -8.57 9.31 2.70
C GLY A 2 -7.20 8.76 3.04
N VAL A 3 -7.11 7.44 3.01
CA VAL A 3 -5.91 6.67 3.36
C VAL A 3 -5.62 5.62 2.30
N ILE A 4 -4.35 5.51 1.92
CA ILE A 4 -3.82 4.38 1.15
C ILE A 4 -3.02 3.52 2.13
N LEU A 5 -3.37 2.23 2.21
CA LEU A 5 -2.62 1.28 3.03
C LEU A 5 -1.46 0.72 2.22
N ASP A 6 -0.25 0.81 2.78
CA ASP A 6 0.91 0.10 2.25
C ASP A 6 0.74 -1.40 2.51
N SER A 7 1.34 -2.22 1.65
CA SER A 7 1.30 -3.68 1.79
C SER A 7 1.82 -4.16 3.16
N SER A 8 2.75 -3.43 3.76
CA SER A 8 3.29 -3.77 5.08
C SER A 8 2.21 -3.88 6.16
N GLU A 9 1.18 -3.01 6.08
CA GLU A 9 0.07 -3.03 7.04
C GLU A 9 -0.78 -4.28 6.90
N ILE A 10 -1.03 -4.68 5.67
CA ILE A 10 -1.86 -5.84 5.35
C ILE A 10 -1.11 -7.13 5.70
N ILE A 11 0.18 -7.20 5.36
CA ILE A 11 1.02 -8.35 5.68
C ILE A 11 1.16 -8.53 7.19
N ALA A 12 1.34 -7.44 7.94
CA ALA A 12 1.42 -7.49 9.40
C ALA A 12 0.12 -8.05 10.01
N LEU A 13 -1.03 -7.63 9.47
CA LEU A 13 -2.32 -8.14 9.92
C LEU A 13 -2.47 -9.63 9.63
N GLU A 14 -2.10 -10.08 8.45
CA GLU A 14 -2.14 -11.49 8.08
C GLU A 14 -1.29 -12.33 9.06
N ARG A 15 -0.09 -11.86 9.36
CA ARG A 15 0.82 -12.57 10.29
C ARG A 15 0.27 -12.65 11.70
N SER A 16 -0.46 -11.64 12.14
CA SER A 16 -1.09 -11.63 13.46
C SER A 16 -2.43 -12.35 13.48
N ARG A 17 -2.90 -12.85 12.33
CA ARG A 17 -4.20 -13.51 12.16
C ARG A 17 -5.37 -12.62 12.56
N GLY A 18 -5.22 -11.30 12.37
CA GLY A 18 -6.27 -10.35 12.66
C GLY A 18 -7.36 -10.35 11.59
N ALA A 19 -8.49 -9.76 11.93
CA ALA A 19 -9.59 -9.57 10.99
C ALA A 19 -9.31 -8.37 10.09
N VAL A 20 -9.70 -8.46 8.80
CA VAL A 20 -9.49 -7.38 7.84
C VAL A 20 -10.13 -6.07 8.31
N GLU A 21 -11.27 -6.16 8.97
CA GLU A 21 -11.98 -5.00 9.52
C GLU A 21 -11.15 -4.20 10.53
N SER A 22 -10.19 -4.83 11.19
CA SER A 22 -9.35 -4.14 12.16
C SER A 22 -8.42 -3.09 11.52
N LEU A 23 -8.18 -3.17 10.21
CA LEU A 23 -7.37 -2.19 9.50
C LEU A 23 -7.98 -0.79 9.54
N VAL A 24 -9.28 -0.69 9.64
CA VAL A 24 -10.01 0.58 9.65
C VAL A 24 -10.69 0.88 10.99
N ALA A 25 -10.44 0.06 12.01
CA ALA A 25 -11.12 0.21 13.31
C ALA A 25 -10.88 1.61 13.90
N GLY A 26 -11.97 2.26 14.31
CA GLY A 26 -11.93 3.62 14.83
C GLY A 26 -11.87 4.70 13.77
N ARG A 27 -11.79 4.32 12.49
CA ARG A 27 -11.66 5.26 11.36
C ARG A 27 -12.63 4.90 10.23
N GLU A 28 -13.79 4.32 10.57
CA GLU A 28 -14.70 3.75 9.58
C GLU A 28 -15.32 4.80 8.67
N ASP A 29 -15.30 6.07 9.07
CA ASP A 29 -15.79 7.18 8.27
C ASP A 29 -14.75 7.76 7.30
N GLU A 30 -13.51 7.32 7.37
CA GLU A 30 -12.47 7.73 6.42
C GLU A 30 -12.44 6.76 5.24
N PRO A 31 -12.32 7.26 3.99
CA PRO A 31 -12.14 6.36 2.86
C PRO A 31 -10.76 5.71 2.89
N PHE A 32 -10.72 4.40 2.78
CA PHE A 32 -9.49 3.61 2.72
C PHE A 32 -9.42 2.90 1.38
N GLY A 33 -8.21 2.71 0.87
CA GLY A 33 -8.00 1.94 -0.34
C GLY A 33 -6.57 1.47 -0.46
N ILE A 34 -6.30 0.73 -1.53
CA ILE A 34 -4.97 0.21 -1.84
C ILE A 34 -4.62 0.54 -3.29
N SER A 35 -3.32 0.63 -3.58
CA SER A 35 -2.84 0.71 -4.94
C SER A 35 -2.97 -0.65 -5.63
N VAL A 36 -3.15 -0.64 -6.94
CA VAL A 36 -3.14 -1.87 -7.74
C VAL A 36 -1.81 -2.63 -7.59
N VAL A 37 -0.70 -1.93 -7.33
CA VAL A 37 0.59 -2.60 -7.10
C VAL A 37 0.58 -3.37 -5.78
N THR A 38 -0.12 -2.87 -4.77
CA THR A 38 -0.30 -3.58 -3.50
C THR A 38 -1.12 -4.86 -3.74
N MET A 39 -2.19 -4.77 -4.52
CA MET A 39 -2.95 -5.95 -4.91
C MET A 39 -2.05 -6.98 -5.59
N ALA A 40 -1.20 -6.54 -6.52
CA ALA A 40 -0.26 -7.42 -7.21
C ALA A 40 0.71 -8.10 -6.25
N GLU A 41 1.24 -7.36 -5.28
CA GLU A 41 2.14 -7.92 -4.26
C GLU A 41 1.44 -8.99 -3.41
N LEU A 42 0.21 -8.71 -2.99
CA LEU A 42 -0.56 -9.66 -2.18
C LEU A 42 -0.87 -10.94 -2.97
N LEU A 43 -1.28 -10.81 -4.23
CA LEU A 43 -1.55 -11.95 -5.10
C LEU A 43 -0.27 -12.74 -5.41
N HIS A 44 0.85 -12.06 -5.58
CA HIS A 44 2.15 -12.72 -5.75
C HIS A 44 2.49 -13.57 -4.50
N GLY A 45 2.17 -13.05 -3.31
CA GLY A 45 2.33 -13.82 -2.08
C GLY A 45 1.52 -15.11 -2.05
N VAL A 46 0.31 -15.10 -2.64
CA VAL A 46 -0.52 -16.31 -2.78
C VAL A 46 0.20 -17.33 -3.66
N GLU A 47 0.71 -16.89 -4.82
CA GLU A 47 1.40 -17.76 -5.77
C GLU A 47 2.69 -18.35 -5.19
N ARG A 48 3.33 -17.66 -4.25
CA ARG A 48 4.58 -18.09 -3.63
C ARG A 48 4.40 -18.96 -2.40
N ALA A 49 3.18 -19.22 -1.96
CA ALA A 49 2.93 -20.04 -0.78
C ALA A 49 3.50 -21.46 -1.00
N ASP A 50 4.15 -21.99 0.02
CA ASP A 50 4.93 -23.24 -0.09
C ASP A 50 4.10 -24.50 0.11
N THR A 51 2.86 -24.37 0.58
CA THR A 51 1.91 -25.48 0.72
C THR A 51 0.55 -25.09 0.20
N GLU A 52 -0.24 -26.09 -0.23
CA GLU A 52 -1.60 -25.86 -0.71
C GLU A 52 -2.48 -25.28 0.40
N THR A 53 -2.32 -25.77 1.62
CA THR A 53 -3.09 -25.26 2.77
C THR A 53 -2.83 -23.78 3.02
N ARG A 54 -1.55 -23.37 2.98
CA ARG A 54 -1.19 -21.97 3.16
C ARG A 54 -1.66 -21.11 2.01
N ARG A 55 -1.58 -21.63 0.79
CA ARG A 55 -2.04 -20.90 -0.40
C ARG A 55 -3.53 -20.60 -0.31
N ILE A 56 -4.34 -21.59 0.07
CA ILE A 56 -5.79 -21.44 0.20
C ILE A 56 -6.13 -20.38 1.26
N LYS A 57 -5.49 -20.46 2.42
CA LYS A 57 -5.73 -19.49 3.51
C LYS A 57 -5.33 -18.09 3.10
N ARG A 58 -4.17 -17.93 2.48
CA ARG A 58 -3.68 -16.62 2.04
C ARG A 58 -4.57 -16.04 0.96
N GLN A 59 -5.00 -16.86 0.02
CA GLN A 59 -5.90 -16.41 -1.04
C GLN A 59 -7.22 -15.92 -0.46
N ALA A 60 -7.81 -16.64 0.50
CA ALA A 60 -9.04 -16.19 1.15
C ALA A 60 -8.86 -14.83 1.82
N PHE A 61 -7.75 -14.62 2.53
CA PHE A 61 -7.44 -13.36 3.16
C PHE A 61 -7.28 -12.23 2.12
N VAL A 62 -6.51 -12.48 1.08
CA VAL A 62 -6.25 -11.48 0.04
C VAL A 62 -7.52 -11.09 -0.71
N GLU A 63 -8.36 -12.08 -1.05
CA GLU A 63 -9.63 -11.79 -1.73
C GLU A 63 -10.55 -10.94 -0.84
N LYS A 64 -10.54 -11.18 0.46
CA LYS A 64 -11.33 -10.36 1.39
C LYS A 64 -10.80 -8.91 1.43
N VAL A 65 -9.50 -8.70 1.39
CA VAL A 65 -8.91 -7.37 1.31
C VAL A 65 -9.35 -6.66 0.02
N ILE A 66 -9.27 -7.36 -1.11
CA ILE A 66 -9.65 -6.80 -2.42
C ILE A 66 -11.14 -6.45 -2.45
N GLU A 67 -11.97 -7.28 -1.82
CA GLU A 67 -13.41 -7.04 -1.74
C GLU A 67 -13.72 -5.83 -0.84
N MET A 68 -12.99 -5.68 0.26
CA MET A 68 -13.26 -4.64 1.25
C MET A 68 -12.79 -3.25 0.83
N PHE A 69 -11.66 -3.18 0.12
CA PHE A 69 -11.02 -1.90 -0.22
C PHE A 69 -11.07 -1.60 -1.71
N PRO A 70 -11.38 -0.34 -2.10
CA PRO A 70 -11.15 0.08 -3.48
C PRO A 70 -9.70 -0.13 -3.89
N VAL A 71 -9.48 -0.55 -5.13
CA VAL A 71 -8.15 -0.72 -5.71
C VAL A 71 -7.93 0.40 -6.72
N PHE A 72 -6.98 1.28 -6.48
CA PHE A 72 -6.71 2.42 -7.34
C PHE A 72 -5.70 2.06 -8.42
N PRO A 73 -6.01 2.37 -9.69
CA PRO A 73 -5.15 1.98 -10.80
C PRO A 73 -3.90 2.86 -10.92
N PHE A 74 -2.89 2.33 -11.60
CA PHE A 74 -1.77 3.11 -12.08
C PHE A 74 -2.15 3.70 -13.44
N ASP A 75 -2.82 4.84 -13.42
CA ASP A 75 -3.30 5.50 -14.63
C ASP A 75 -2.32 6.61 -15.08
N SER A 76 -2.70 7.34 -16.13
CA SER A 76 -1.82 8.39 -16.67
C SER A 76 -1.59 9.53 -15.70
N GLY A 77 -2.56 9.86 -14.86
CA GLY A 77 -2.40 10.89 -13.82
C GLY A 77 -1.38 10.48 -12.78
N VAL A 78 -1.48 9.25 -12.30
CA VAL A 78 -0.52 8.69 -11.34
C VAL A 78 0.87 8.59 -11.98
N ALA A 79 0.95 8.18 -13.25
CA ALA A 79 2.23 8.07 -13.96
C ALA A 79 2.97 9.42 -14.04
N ARG A 80 2.23 10.51 -14.24
CA ARG A 80 2.83 11.84 -14.29
C ARG A 80 3.42 12.25 -12.94
N ILE A 81 2.72 11.97 -11.86
CA ILE A 81 3.21 12.23 -10.50
C ILE A 81 4.40 11.33 -10.20
N TYR A 82 4.30 10.05 -10.54
CA TYR A 82 5.38 9.08 -10.38
C TYR A 82 6.68 9.59 -11.03
N ALA A 83 6.60 10.07 -12.28
CA ALA A 83 7.78 10.57 -12.99
C ALA A 83 8.43 11.76 -12.27
N ARG A 84 7.62 12.67 -11.73
CA ARG A 84 8.13 13.85 -11.03
C ARG A 84 8.82 13.47 -9.71
N ILE A 85 8.21 12.60 -8.90
CA ILE A 85 8.84 12.23 -7.63
C ILE A 85 10.09 11.38 -7.86
N TRP A 86 10.09 10.54 -8.87
CA TRP A 86 11.27 9.76 -9.24
C TRP A 86 12.44 10.68 -9.64
N ALA A 87 12.19 11.65 -10.52
CA ALA A 87 13.21 12.62 -10.92
C ALA A 87 13.75 13.40 -9.73
N SER A 88 12.88 13.87 -8.84
CA SER A 88 13.28 14.60 -7.63
C SER A 88 14.17 13.75 -6.72
N LEU A 89 13.81 12.48 -6.51
CA LEU A 89 14.62 11.58 -5.68
C LEU A 89 16.00 11.36 -6.26
N LEU A 90 16.10 11.14 -7.57
CA LEU A 90 17.40 10.97 -8.23
C LEU A 90 18.28 12.21 -8.10
N GLN A 91 17.70 13.40 -8.25
CA GLN A 91 18.44 14.67 -8.09
C GLN A 91 18.97 14.83 -6.66
N ARG A 92 18.24 14.34 -5.68
CA ARG A 92 18.65 14.42 -4.27
C ARG A 92 19.52 13.24 -3.83
N GLY A 93 19.84 12.31 -4.76
CA GLY A 93 20.70 11.18 -4.46
C GLY A 93 20.01 10.02 -3.72
N PHE A 94 18.69 9.96 -3.78
CA PHE A 94 17.93 8.89 -3.13
C PHE A 94 17.45 7.84 -4.12
N THR A 95 17.38 6.59 -3.65
CA THR A 95 16.79 5.48 -4.37
C THR A 95 15.63 4.93 -3.53
N VAL A 96 14.44 4.84 -4.13
CA VAL A 96 13.25 4.26 -3.51
C VAL A 96 12.69 3.23 -4.48
N GLY A 97 12.23 2.09 -3.97
CA GLY A 97 11.70 1.01 -4.79
C GLY A 97 10.49 1.45 -5.62
N ALA A 98 10.33 0.86 -6.81
CA ALA A 98 9.27 1.23 -7.73
C ALA A 98 7.87 1.06 -7.14
N HIS A 99 7.63 -0.01 -6.38
CA HIS A 99 6.32 -0.24 -5.77
C HIS A 99 5.96 0.85 -4.76
N ASP A 100 6.91 1.24 -3.92
CA ASP A 100 6.70 2.32 -2.94
C ASP A 100 6.43 3.65 -3.65
N LEU A 101 7.13 3.92 -4.76
CA LEU A 101 6.88 5.11 -5.56
C LEU A 101 5.48 5.13 -6.16
N ILE A 102 4.99 3.99 -6.62
CA ILE A 102 3.63 3.88 -7.17
C ILE A 102 2.59 4.12 -6.08
N ILE A 103 2.79 3.55 -4.89
CA ILE A 103 1.91 3.76 -3.75
C ILE A 103 1.87 5.25 -3.40
N ALA A 104 3.03 5.89 -3.30
CA ALA A 104 3.14 7.31 -2.98
C ALA A 104 2.48 8.19 -4.05
N ALA A 105 2.73 7.90 -5.33
CA ALA A 105 2.13 8.66 -6.43
C ALA A 105 0.61 8.55 -6.44
N THR A 106 0.10 7.36 -6.13
CA THR A 106 -1.34 7.12 -6.02
C THR A 106 -1.95 7.98 -4.91
N ALA A 107 -1.32 7.98 -3.74
CA ALA A 107 -1.79 8.76 -2.60
C ALA A 107 -1.75 10.26 -2.89
N ILE A 108 -0.68 10.74 -3.50
CA ILE A 108 -0.55 12.16 -3.88
C ILE A 108 -1.65 12.55 -4.86
N SER A 109 -1.94 11.70 -5.85
CA SER A 109 -2.96 11.99 -6.85
C SER A 109 -4.36 12.14 -6.25
N LEU A 110 -4.62 11.46 -5.14
CA LEU A 110 -5.90 11.47 -4.44
C LEU A 110 -5.92 12.45 -3.25
N ASP A 111 -4.79 13.06 -2.94
CA ASP A 111 -4.60 13.84 -1.72
C ASP A 111 -4.89 13.00 -0.46
N TYR A 112 -4.44 11.76 -0.47
CA TYR A 112 -4.61 10.80 0.62
C TYR A 112 -3.31 10.65 1.41
N THR A 113 -3.43 10.15 2.64
CA THR A 113 -2.29 9.81 3.49
C THR A 113 -1.90 8.34 3.26
N VAL A 114 -0.61 8.04 3.22
CA VAL A 114 -0.12 6.65 3.24
C VAL A 114 0.09 6.22 4.68
N ILE A 115 -0.48 5.06 5.06
CA ILE A 115 -0.15 4.41 6.33
C ILE A 115 0.80 3.26 6.03
N THR A 116 1.95 3.24 6.70
CA THR A 116 3.01 2.25 6.48
C THR A 116 3.78 1.96 7.76
N ALA A 117 4.39 0.78 7.83
CA ALA A 117 5.43 0.48 8.81
C ALA A 117 6.83 0.86 8.30
N ASN A 118 6.96 1.18 7.00
CA ASN A 118 8.24 1.48 6.35
C ASN A 118 8.46 2.99 6.23
N ARG A 119 8.87 3.62 7.32
CA ARG A 119 9.16 5.07 7.34
C ARG A 119 10.28 5.43 6.37
N ARG A 120 11.33 4.64 6.33
CA ARG A 120 12.60 4.98 5.72
C ARG A 120 12.50 5.47 4.29
N ASP A 121 11.76 4.75 3.46
CA ASP A 121 11.66 5.10 2.04
C ASP A 121 10.60 6.17 1.79
N PHE A 122 9.46 6.08 2.45
CA PHE A 122 8.37 7.01 2.21
C PHE A 122 8.68 8.43 2.70
N GLU A 123 9.45 8.59 3.79
CA GLU A 123 9.76 9.93 4.31
C GLU A 123 10.64 10.76 3.37
N LYS A 124 11.30 10.13 2.39
CA LYS A 124 12.11 10.82 1.39
C LYS A 124 11.28 11.49 0.31
N ILE A 125 10.00 11.18 0.22
CA ILE A 125 9.13 11.62 -0.87
C ILE A 125 8.47 12.94 -0.47
N GLU A 126 8.81 14.03 -1.18
CA GLU A 126 8.23 15.34 -0.95
C GLU A 126 6.76 15.36 -1.40
N GLY A 127 5.94 16.06 -0.64
CA GLY A 127 4.54 16.23 -0.95
C GLY A 127 3.65 15.07 -0.50
N LEU A 128 4.23 14.04 0.10
CA LEU A 128 3.49 12.89 0.61
C LEU A 128 3.07 13.11 2.06
N ARG A 129 1.80 12.87 2.36
CA ARG A 129 1.33 12.76 3.74
C ARG A 129 1.53 11.35 4.21
N LEU A 130 2.19 11.20 5.35
CA LEU A 130 2.63 9.91 5.85
C LEU A 130 2.21 9.73 7.30
N GLU A 131 1.65 8.57 7.58
CA GLU A 131 1.39 8.11 8.95
C GLU A 131 2.15 6.80 9.12
N VAL A 132 3.06 6.76 10.08
CA VAL A 132 3.89 5.58 10.31
C VAL A 132 3.30 4.80 11.50
N ARG A 133 3.01 3.52 11.25
CA ARG A 133 2.57 2.63 12.31
C ARG A 133 3.79 2.24 13.16
N GLU A 134 3.68 2.52 14.44
CA GLU A 134 4.71 2.12 15.40
C GLU A 134 4.26 0.85 16.12
N GLU A 135 5.23 -0.01 16.42
CA GLU A 135 4.95 -1.25 17.13
C GLU A 135 5.11 -1.08 18.63
#